data_6ed77f2f193ebab238b04e51fee42b0e
#
_entry.id   6ed77f2f193ebab238b04e51fee42b0e
#
_cell.length_a   1.000
_cell.length_b   1.000
_cell.length_c   1.000
_cell.angle_alpha   90.00
_cell.angle_beta   90.00
_cell.angle_gamma   90.00
#
_symmetry.space_group_name_H-M   'P 1'
#
loop_
_entity.id
_entity.type
_entity.pdbx_description
1 polymer ?
#
loop_
_entity_poly.entity_id
_entity_poly.type
_entity_poly.pdbx_seq_one_letter_code
_entity_poly.pdbx_strand_id
1 'polypeptide(L)'
;MKRKRIAGVCITLAAVILAGTFAVSGNNTKDKNHVEIINVSYDPTREFYEAYNKIFSKYWKEETGQSADVIQSHGGSGKQALEISNGLPADVATLALEYDIDAIRNAGLIDKGWIDEYPDDSAPYTSTIVFLVRKGNPKNIHDWDDLTKDGVGVITPNPKTSGGARWNYMAAWAYANEKYNGNETEMKAFIKKLYKNVLVLDSGARGQCHLVRT
;
A
#
# COMPACT_ATOMS: atom_id res chain seq x y z
N MET A 1 14.54 -43.99 54.31
CA MET A 1 15.70 -43.12 53.92
C MET A 1 15.69 -42.87 52.39
N LYS A 2 14.73 -42.15 51.79
CA LYS A 2 14.73 -41.77 50.36
C LYS A 2 13.95 -40.47 50.05
N ARG A 3 13.99 -39.43 50.92
CA ARG A 3 13.27 -38.15 50.70
C ARG A 3 14.14 -36.90 50.74
N LYS A 4 15.48 -37.01 50.75
CA LYS A 4 16.37 -35.83 50.88
C LYS A 4 17.20 -35.52 49.63
N ARG A 5 16.99 -36.14 48.47
CA ARG A 5 17.76 -35.91 47.24
C ARG A 5 17.02 -35.13 46.14
N ILE A 6 15.73 -34.83 46.31
CA ILE A 6 14.93 -34.12 45.28
C ILE A 6 14.84 -32.60 45.53
N ALA A 7 15.12 -32.13 46.77
CA ALA A 7 15.07 -30.72 47.07
C ALA A 7 16.29 -29.92 46.59
N GLY A 8 17.43 -30.58 46.32
CA GLY A 8 18.67 -29.89 45.91
C GLY A 8 18.74 -29.58 44.41
N VAL A 9 17.99 -30.29 43.57
CA VAL A 9 18.02 -30.09 42.08
C VAL A 9 17.10 -28.96 41.61
N CYS A 10 16.03 -28.69 42.35
CA CYS A 10 15.11 -27.57 41.99
C CYS A 10 15.64 -26.19 42.32
N ILE A 11 16.55 -26.04 43.29
CA ILE A 11 17.11 -24.76 43.67
C ILE A 11 18.21 -24.30 42.71
N THR A 12 18.95 -25.22 42.11
CA THR A 12 19.98 -24.88 41.11
C THR A 12 19.42 -24.52 39.76
N LEU A 13 18.26 -25.05 39.37
CA LEU A 13 17.61 -24.61 38.12
C LEU A 13 16.95 -23.25 38.25
N ALA A 14 16.44 -22.85 39.40
CA ALA A 14 15.85 -21.54 39.64
C ALA A 14 16.89 -20.42 39.63
N ALA A 15 18.12 -20.70 40.08
CA ALA A 15 19.21 -19.72 40.09
C ALA A 15 19.79 -19.40 38.72
N VAL A 16 19.75 -20.36 37.77
CA VAL A 16 20.24 -20.17 36.40
C VAL A 16 19.21 -19.39 35.55
N ILE A 17 17.91 -19.49 35.84
CA ILE A 17 16.87 -18.72 35.14
C ILE A 17 16.87 -17.25 35.62
N LEU A 18 17.23 -16.93 36.85
CA LEU A 18 17.32 -15.55 37.33
C LEU A 18 18.60 -14.80 36.87
N ALA A 19 19.66 -15.51 36.47
CA ALA A 19 20.87 -14.89 35.94
C ALA A 19 20.81 -14.58 34.43
N GLY A 20 19.85 -15.16 33.70
CA GLY A 20 19.66 -14.97 32.26
C GLY A 20 18.81 -13.75 31.86
N THR A 21 18.15 -13.07 32.81
CA THR A 21 17.24 -11.95 32.51
C THR A 21 17.84 -10.56 32.73
N PHE A 22 19.15 -10.45 33.04
CA PHE A 22 19.81 -9.15 33.32
C PHE A 22 20.77 -8.66 32.23
N ALA A 23 20.71 -9.18 31.00
CA ALA A 23 21.68 -8.78 29.97
C ALA A 23 21.05 -8.33 28.64
N VAL A 24 19.80 -7.84 28.64
CA VAL A 24 19.25 -7.07 27.49
C VAL A 24 18.52 -5.85 28.03
N SER A 25 19.21 -5.02 28.78
CA SER A 25 18.90 -3.61 28.90
C SER A 25 19.84 -2.87 27.96
N GLY A 26 19.59 -3.04 26.66
CA GLY A 26 20.13 -2.13 25.67
C GLY A 26 19.57 -0.75 26.01
N ASN A 27 20.43 0.15 26.50
CA ASN A 27 20.17 1.56 26.56
C ASN A 27 19.90 2.05 25.13
N ASN A 28 18.66 1.94 24.66
CA ASN A 28 18.16 2.72 23.54
C ASN A 28 17.97 4.16 24.05
N THR A 29 19.07 4.85 24.26
CA THR A 29 19.07 6.31 24.28
C THR A 29 18.70 6.71 22.86
N LYS A 30 17.38 6.88 22.59
CA LYS A 30 16.92 7.52 21.34
C LYS A 30 17.73 8.81 21.22
N ASP A 31 18.51 8.91 20.16
CA ASP A 31 19.24 10.13 19.87
C ASP A 31 18.22 11.26 19.74
N LYS A 32 18.20 12.19 20.69
CA LYS A 32 17.24 13.31 20.69
C LYS A 32 17.39 14.22 19.47
N ASN A 33 18.50 14.08 18.74
CA ASN A 33 18.81 14.87 17.56
C ASN A 33 18.45 14.16 16.25
N HIS A 34 17.83 12.96 16.33
CA HIS A 34 17.47 12.17 15.17
C HIS A 34 16.06 11.56 15.30
N VAL A 35 15.30 11.60 14.22
CA VAL A 35 13.99 10.96 14.10
C VAL A 35 13.97 10.06 12.87
N GLU A 36 13.36 8.90 12.99
CA GLU A 36 13.07 7.98 11.91
C GLU A 36 11.56 7.98 11.67
N ILE A 37 11.15 8.08 10.41
CA ILE A 37 9.75 8.07 9.98
C ILE A 37 9.57 6.96 8.94
N ILE A 38 8.62 6.07 9.16
CA ILE A 38 8.28 5.01 8.23
C ILE A 38 7.09 5.46 7.39
N ASN A 39 7.35 5.76 6.12
CA ASN A 39 6.34 6.17 5.15
C ASN A 39 5.94 4.99 4.25
N VAL A 40 4.71 4.54 4.43
CA VAL A 40 4.11 3.47 3.63
C VAL A 40 3.19 4.08 2.58
N SER A 41 3.42 3.79 1.30
CA SER A 41 2.60 4.34 0.23
C SER A 41 2.35 3.33 -0.91
N TYR A 42 1.36 3.60 -1.75
CA TYR A 42 1.10 2.72 -2.89
C TYR A 42 2.07 2.98 -4.05
N ASP A 43 2.33 1.95 -4.87
CA ASP A 43 3.42 1.87 -5.85
C ASP A 43 3.65 3.09 -6.76
N PRO A 44 2.64 3.75 -7.34
CA PRO A 44 2.85 4.86 -8.27
C PRO A 44 3.51 6.09 -7.66
N THR A 45 3.54 6.19 -6.34
CA THR A 45 4.05 7.37 -5.62
C THR A 45 5.52 7.26 -5.20
N ARG A 46 6.21 6.20 -5.58
CA ARG A 46 7.60 5.93 -5.19
C ARG A 46 8.52 7.11 -5.50
N GLU A 47 8.59 7.52 -6.76
CA GLU A 47 9.48 8.61 -7.21
C GLU A 47 9.07 9.97 -6.60
N PHE A 48 7.78 10.18 -6.40
CA PHE A 48 7.27 11.36 -5.71
C PHE A 48 7.83 11.43 -4.28
N TYR A 49 7.70 10.36 -3.50
CA TYR A 49 8.20 10.36 -2.12
C TYR A 49 9.72 10.32 -2.03
N GLU A 50 10.44 9.71 -2.98
CA GLU A 50 11.90 9.84 -3.06
C GLU A 50 12.37 11.30 -3.17
N ALA A 51 11.66 12.11 -3.94
CA ALA A 51 11.95 13.53 -4.07
C ALA A 51 11.45 14.33 -2.85
N TYR A 52 10.21 14.10 -2.42
CA TYR A 52 9.58 14.79 -1.30
C TYR A 52 10.34 14.60 0.01
N ASN A 53 10.74 13.37 0.33
CA ASN A 53 11.41 13.06 1.59
C ASN A 53 12.76 13.79 1.73
N LYS A 54 13.48 14.02 0.63
CA LYS A 54 14.72 14.83 0.65
C LYS A 54 14.43 16.29 1.03
N ILE A 55 13.34 16.85 0.51
CA ILE A 55 12.90 18.21 0.83
C ILE A 55 12.44 18.27 2.28
N PHE A 56 11.65 17.29 2.73
CA PHE A 56 11.17 17.20 4.09
C PHE A 56 12.30 17.07 5.09
N SER A 57 13.27 16.18 4.88
CA SER A 57 14.40 16.01 5.79
C SER A 57 15.24 17.28 5.94
N LYS A 58 15.41 18.04 4.84
CA LYS A 58 16.08 19.36 4.89
C LYS A 58 15.26 20.36 5.68
N TYR A 59 13.98 20.50 5.37
CA TYR A 59 13.05 21.39 6.07
C TYR A 59 13.02 21.09 7.58
N TRP A 60 12.86 19.82 7.95
CA TRP A 60 12.83 19.38 9.34
C TRP A 60 14.11 19.75 10.10
N LYS A 61 15.26 19.58 9.44
CA LYS A 61 16.55 19.96 10.00
C LYS A 61 16.68 21.48 10.24
N GLU A 62 16.16 22.27 9.31
CA GLU A 62 16.18 23.74 9.40
C GLU A 62 15.26 24.24 10.51
N GLU A 63 14.06 23.68 10.65
CA GLU A 63 13.04 24.10 11.62
C GLU A 63 13.31 23.59 13.05
N THR A 64 13.82 22.38 13.21
CA THR A 64 13.90 21.72 14.52
C THR A 64 15.33 21.46 15.01
N GLY A 65 16.30 21.55 14.13
CA GLY A 65 17.67 21.13 14.41
C GLY A 65 17.89 19.61 14.41
N GLN A 66 16.81 18.80 14.30
CA GLN A 66 16.90 17.35 14.27
C GLN A 66 17.14 16.83 12.84
N SER A 67 17.90 15.78 12.66
CA SER A 67 17.93 15.01 11.42
C SER A 67 16.70 14.10 11.34
N ALA A 68 16.15 13.93 10.12
CA ALA A 68 15.04 13.03 9.86
C ALA A 68 15.40 12.04 8.73
N ASP A 69 15.34 10.75 9.04
CA ASP A 69 15.44 9.69 8.05
C ASP A 69 14.05 9.15 7.75
N VAL A 70 13.67 9.13 6.46
CA VAL A 70 12.39 8.60 6.03
C VAL A 70 12.58 7.27 5.32
N ILE A 71 12.21 6.20 6.02
CA ILE A 71 12.20 4.84 5.47
C ILE A 71 10.94 4.68 4.63
N GLN A 72 11.09 4.18 3.40
CA GLN A 72 9.99 4.02 2.46
C GLN A 72 9.60 2.57 2.25
N SER A 73 8.30 2.28 2.31
CA SER A 73 7.71 1.03 1.84
C SER A 73 6.68 1.32 0.76
N HIS A 74 6.82 0.66 -0.40
CA HIS A 74 5.92 0.85 -1.53
C HIS A 74 5.37 -0.48 -2.02
N GLY A 75 4.07 -0.53 -2.30
CA GLY A 75 3.41 -1.73 -2.78
C GLY A 75 1.99 -1.48 -3.26
N GLY A 76 1.25 -2.54 -3.56
CA GLY A 76 -0.17 -2.41 -3.86
C GLY A 76 -0.94 -1.89 -2.63
N SER A 77 -1.83 -0.90 -2.83
CA SER A 77 -2.53 -0.19 -1.75
C SER A 77 -3.22 -1.13 -0.75
N GLY A 78 -4.04 -2.06 -1.24
CA GLY A 78 -4.71 -3.02 -0.36
C GLY A 78 -3.75 -4.01 0.33
N LYS A 79 -2.60 -4.33 -0.30
CA LYS A 79 -1.54 -5.12 0.33
C LYS A 79 -0.91 -4.36 1.49
N GLN A 80 -0.56 -3.08 1.28
CA GLN A 80 0.03 -2.23 2.31
C GLN A 80 -0.94 -2.03 3.49
N ALA A 81 -2.23 -1.79 3.22
CA ALA A 81 -3.25 -1.70 4.27
C ALA A 81 -3.31 -2.97 5.14
N LEU A 82 -3.28 -4.13 4.49
CA LEU A 82 -3.29 -5.42 5.19
C LEU A 82 -2.01 -5.64 6.02
N GLU A 83 -0.85 -5.29 5.49
CA GLU A 83 0.43 -5.41 6.19
C GLU A 83 0.49 -4.52 7.42
N ILE A 84 0.03 -3.26 7.33
CA ILE A 84 -0.08 -2.34 8.47
C ILE A 84 -1.05 -2.91 9.51
N SER A 85 -2.24 -3.36 9.08
CA SER A 85 -3.24 -3.95 9.98
C SER A 85 -2.72 -5.20 10.70
N ASN A 86 -1.73 -5.89 10.12
CA ASN A 86 -1.08 -7.07 10.70
C ASN A 86 0.22 -6.75 11.44
N GLY A 87 0.53 -5.47 11.68
CA GLY A 87 1.64 -5.05 12.52
C GLY A 87 2.90 -4.56 11.78
N LEU A 88 2.85 -4.31 10.47
CA LEU A 88 3.91 -3.54 9.80
C LEU A 88 3.95 -2.14 10.42
N PRO A 89 5.07 -1.70 10.99
CA PRO A 89 5.18 -0.36 11.53
C PRO A 89 5.05 0.67 10.40
N ALA A 90 4.24 1.69 10.64
CA ALA A 90 4.05 2.82 9.73
C ALA A 90 3.70 4.06 10.56
N ASP A 91 4.41 5.16 10.31
CA ASP A 91 4.09 6.47 10.90
C ASP A 91 3.19 7.27 9.96
N VAL A 92 3.36 7.05 8.64
CA VAL A 92 2.54 7.68 7.60
C VAL A 92 2.09 6.62 6.62
N ALA A 93 0.78 6.61 6.28
CA ALA A 93 0.22 5.75 5.26
C ALA A 93 -0.52 6.58 4.20
N THR A 94 -0.05 6.54 2.94
CA THR A 94 -0.70 7.20 1.81
C THR A 94 -1.13 6.16 0.79
N LEU A 95 -2.41 5.82 0.79
CA LEU A 95 -2.97 4.74 0.00
C LEU A 95 -3.93 5.26 -1.06
N ALA A 96 -4.34 4.40 -1.99
CA ALA A 96 -5.10 4.82 -3.17
C ALA A 96 -6.60 5.01 -2.92
N LEU A 97 -7.14 4.47 -1.83
CA LEU A 97 -8.57 4.51 -1.53
C LEU A 97 -8.82 4.72 -0.04
N GLU A 98 -9.86 5.46 0.28
CA GLU A 98 -10.45 5.55 1.62
C GLU A 98 -10.67 4.16 2.24
N TYR A 99 -11.22 3.23 1.47
CA TYR A 99 -11.45 1.84 1.90
C TYR A 99 -10.19 1.17 2.46
N ASP A 100 -9.02 1.44 1.91
CA ASP A 100 -7.75 0.85 2.36
C ASP A 100 -7.28 1.52 3.67
N ILE A 101 -7.50 2.84 3.84
CA ILE A 101 -7.25 3.55 5.10
C ILE A 101 -8.25 3.09 6.18
N ASP A 102 -9.50 2.90 5.80
CA ASP A 102 -10.53 2.37 6.71
C ASP A 102 -10.21 0.97 7.25
N ALA A 103 -9.51 0.15 6.48
CA ALA A 103 -9.03 -1.14 6.99
C ALA A 103 -8.03 -0.95 8.16
N ILE A 104 -7.15 0.05 8.08
CA ILE A 104 -6.21 0.41 9.15
C ILE A 104 -6.95 0.98 10.36
N ARG A 105 -7.96 1.84 10.12
CA ARG A 105 -8.87 2.34 11.18
C ARG A 105 -9.60 1.20 11.89
N ASN A 106 -10.13 0.24 11.14
CA ASN A 106 -10.85 -0.90 11.70
C ASN A 106 -9.94 -1.83 12.52
N ALA A 107 -8.63 -1.81 12.27
CA ALA A 107 -7.64 -2.46 13.11
C ALA A 107 -7.30 -1.65 14.39
N GLY A 108 -7.87 -0.46 14.56
CA GLY A 108 -7.66 0.38 15.74
C GLY A 108 -6.33 1.15 15.76
N LEU A 109 -5.72 1.36 14.60
CA LEU A 109 -4.38 1.96 14.48
C LEU A 109 -4.43 3.47 14.17
N ILE A 110 -5.57 3.99 13.73
CA ILE A 110 -5.82 5.43 13.53
C ILE A 110 -7.23 5.80 14.02
N ASP A 111 -7.47 7.08 14.24
CA ASP A 111 -8.73 7.60 14.74
C ASP A 111 -9.87 7.53 13.70
N LYS A 112 -11.11 7.51 14.19
CA LYS A 112 -12.31 7.42 13.32
C LYS A 112 -12.51 8.67 12.46
N GLY A 113 -12.03 9.82 12.92
CA GLY A 113 -12.15 11.11 12.23
C GLY A 113 -10.99 11.42 11.27
N TRP A 114 -10.17 10.46 10.92
CA TRP A 114 -8.97 10.64 10.09
C TRP A 114 -9.23 11.37 8.76
N ILE A 115 -10.42 11.17 8.17
CA ILE A 115 -10.78 11.76 6.89
C ILE A 115 -10.97 13.29 6.97
N ASP A 116 -11.42 13.79 8.12
CA ASP A 116 -11.68 15.22 8.38
C ASP A 116 -10.49 15.95 9.01
N GLU A 117 -9.35 15.24 9.22
CA GLU A 117 -8.19 15.81 9.92
C GLU A 117 -7.48 16.88 9.07
N TYR A 118 -7.44 16.70 7.75
CA TYR A 118 -6.84 17.64 6.80
C TYR A 118 -7.83 18.01 5.69
N PRO A 119 -7.62 19.14 4.99
CA PRO A 119 -8.42 19.52 3.82
C PRO A 119 -8.49 18.40 2.76
N ASP A 120 -9.51 18.48 1.90
CA ASP A 120 -9.71 17.58 0.76
C ASP A 120 -9.79 16.10 1.18
N ASP A 121 -10.55 15.81 2.26
CA ASP A 121 -10.74 14.47 2.81
C ASP A 121 -9.40 13.78 3.18
N SER A 122 -8.46 14.57 3.71
CA SER A 122 -7.09 14.13 4.02
C SER A 122 -6.33 13.54 2.82
N ALA A 123 -6.71 13.93 1.59
CA ALA A 123 -6.08 13.48 0.35
C ALA A 123 -4.99 14.47 -0.10
N PRO A 124 -3.69 14.11 -0.02
CA PRO A 124 -2.60 15.03 -0.36
C PRO A 124 -2.47 15.31 -1.87
N TYR A 125 -3.10 14.50 -2.72
CA TYR A 125 -3.12 14.64 -4.19
C TYR A 125 -4.22 13.78 -4.81
N THR A 126 -4.54 14.08 -6.07
CA THR A 126 -5.48 13.31 -6.90
C THR A 126 -4.79 12.75 -8.13
N SER A 127 -5.42 11.77 -8.78
CA SER A 127 -4.94 11.15 -10.02
C SER A 127 -6.10 10.82 -10.94
N THR A 128 -5.80 10.27 -12.12
CA THR A 128 -6.79 9.83 -13.10
C THR A 128 -6.38 8.53 -13.76
N ILE A 129 -7.34 7.83 -14.37
CA ILE A 129 -7.09 6.62 -15.15
C ILE A 129 -6.83 7.01 -16.60
N VAL A 130 -5.76 6.48 -17.18
CA VAL A 130 -5.37 6.67 -18.57
C VAL A 130 -5.02 5.36 -19.23
N PHE A 131 -5.13 5.30 -20.56
CA PHE A 131 -4.64 4.18 -21.34
C PHE A 131 -3.16 4.38 -21.69
N LEU A 132 -2.32 3.45 -21.26
CA LEU A 132 -0.96 3.36 -21.75
C LEU A 132 -0.92 2.40 -22.94
N VAL A 133 -0.58 2.94 -24.11
CA VAL A 133 -0.49 2.17 -25.36
C VAL A 133 0.96 2.11 -25.85
N ARG A 134 1.28 1.08 -26.64
CA ARG A 134 2.58 0.98 -27.30
C ARG A 134 2.81 2.15 -28.26
N LYS A 135 4.06 2.50 -28.48
CA LYS A 135 4.45 3.60 -29.37
C LYS A 135 3.76 3.46 -30.74
N GLY A 136 3.12 4.55 -31.19
CA GLY A 136 2.36 4.59 -32.42
C GLY A 136 0.97 3.98 -32.36
N ASN A 137 0.53 3.53 -31.19
CA ASN A 137 -0.80 2.96 -30.96
C ASN A 137 -1.22 1.93 -32.04
N PRO A 138 -0.47 0.83 -32.20
CA PRO A 138 -0.67 -0.08 -33.34
C PRO A 138 -2.02 -0.81 -33.33
N LYS A 139 -2.74 -0.80 -32.22
CA LYS A 139 -4.09 -1.37 -32.07
C LYS A 139 -5.21 -0.33 -32.15
N ASN A 140 -4.85 0.94 -32.40
CA ASN A 140 -5.78 2.05 -32.54
C ASN A 140 -6.76 2.15 -31.36
N ILE A 141 -6.20 2.14 -30.13
CA ILE A 141 -6.95 2.22 -28.87
C ILE A 141 -7.22 3.68 -28.57
N HIS A 142 -8.48 4.09 -28.52
CA HIS A 142 -8.91 5.45 -28.22
C HIS A 142 -9.91 5.51 -27.08
N ASP A 143 -10.67 4.42 -26.86
CA ASP A 143 -11.69 4.36 -25.83
C ASP A 143 -11.80 2.96 -25.21
N TRP A 144 -12.61 2.86 -24.16
CA TRP A 144 -12.87 1.62 -23.42
C TRP A 144 -13.40 0.48 -24.30
N ASP A 145 -14.20 0.78 -25.31
CA ASP A 145 -14.70 -0.21 -26.26
C ASP A 145 -13.58 -0.93 -27.03
N ASP A 146 -12.54 -0.19 -27.34
CA ASP A 146 -11.41 -0.75 -28.08
C ASP A 146 -10.69 -1.85 -27.30
N LEU A 147 -10.74 -1.76 -25.98
CA LEU A 147 -10.17 -2.78 -25.08
C LEU A 147 -10.95 -4.11 -25.12
N THR A 148 -12.17 -4.11 -25.65
CA THR A 148 -12.99 -5.30 -25.77
C THR A 148 -12.88 -6.01 -27.12
N LYS A 149 -12.12 -5.45 -28.08
CA LYS A 149 -11.94 -6.01 -29.43
C LYS A 149 -11.10 -7.29 -29.40
N ASP A 150 -11.36 -8.20 -30.33
CA ASP A 150 -10.55 -9.40 -30.50
C ASP A 150 -9.10 -9.03 -30.88
N GLY A 151 -8.15 -9.76 -30.31
CA GLY A 151 -6.71 -9.53 -30.53
C GLY A 151 -6.14 -8.32 -29.77
N VAL A 152 -6.91 -7.63 -28.92
CA VAL A 152 -6.41 -6.63 -27.99
C VAL A 152 -6.07 -7.33 -26.68
N GLY A 153 -4.80 -7.28 -26.29
CA GLY A 153 -4.36 -7.75 -24.97
C GLY A 153 -4.32 -6.59 -23.98
N VAL A 154 -4.95 -6.76 -22.82
CA VAL A 154 -5.00 -5.78 -21.73
C VAL A 154 -4.13 -6.28 -20.59
N ILE A 155 -3.38 -5.38 -19.96
CA ILE A 155 -2.65 -5.61 -18.72
C ILE A 155 -3.21 -4.65 -17.67
N THR A 156 -3.65 -5.17 -16.55
CA THR A 156 -4.14 -4.37 -15.42
C THR A 156 -3.68 -5.00 -14.11
N PRO A 157 -3.48 -4.22 -13.03
CA PRO A 157 -3.17 -4.85 -11.75
C PRO A 157 -4.38 -5.62 -11.19
N ASN A 158 -4.12 -6.44 -10.19
CA ASN A 158 -5.15 -7.22 -9.51
C ASN A 158 -5.92 -6.33 -8.51
N PRO A 159 -7.25 -6.21 -8.62
CA PRO A 159 -8.04 -5.39 -7.70
C PRO A 159 -8.06 -5.90 -6.25
N LYS A 160 -7.62 -7.13 -5.98
CA LYS A 160 -7.47 -7.65 -4.62
C LYS A 160 -6.27 -7.06 -3.88
N THR A 161 -5.23 -6.65 -4.61
CA THR A 161 -3.96 -6.16 -4.03
C THR A 161 -3.68 -4.70 -4.35
N SER A 162 -4.19 -4.21 -5.48
CA SER A 162 -3.91 -2.88 -6.01
C SER A 162 -5.13 -1.97 -5.95
N GLY A 163 -5.00 -0.83 -5.27
CA GLY A 163 -6.00 0.24 -5.30
C GLY A 163 -6.17 0.86 -6.70
N GLY A 164 -5.07 1.02 -7.45
CA GLY A 164 -5.14 1.46 -8.85
C GLY A 164 -6.00 0.53 -9.73
N ALA A 165 -5.94 -0.78 -9.50
CA ALA A 165 -6.80 -1.73 -10.22
C ALA A 165 -8.28 -1.58 -9.88
N ARG A 166 -8.60 -1.23 -8.63
CA ARG A 166 -10.00 -0.93 -8.24
C ARG A 166 -10.50 0.31 -8.95
N TRP A 167 -9.68 1.34 -9.07
CA TRP A 167 -10.00 2.53 -9.86
C TRP A 167 -10.13 2.23 -11.35
N ASN A 168 -9.27 1.36 -11.93
CA ASN A 168 -9.42 0.91 -13.31
C ASN A 168 -10.77 0.21 -13.52
N TYR A 169 -11.16 -0.67 -12.59
CA TYR A 169 -12.46 -1.34 -12.65
C TYR A 169 -13.63 -0.35 -12.55
N MET A 170 -13.57 0.58 -11.59
CA MET A 170 -14.62 1.59 -11.39
C MET A 170 -14.75 2.52 -12.59
N ALA A 171 -13.64 2.92 -13.22
CA ALA A 171 -13.65 3.74 -14.42
C ALA A 171 -14.29 2.99 -15.61
N ALA A 172 -13.96 1.71 -15.80
CA ALA A 172 -14.61 0.87 -16.80
C ALA A 172 -16.12 0.69 -16.53
N TRP A 173 -16.48 0.54 -15.25
CA TRP A 173 -17.88 0.43 -14.83
C TRP A 173 -18.64 1.74 -15.06
N ALA A 174 -18.05 2.90 -14.72
CA ALA A 174 -18.66 4.20 -14.97
C ALA A 174 -18.89 4.46 -16.46
N TYR A 175 -17.90 4.13 -17.30
CA TYR A 175 -18.07 4.18 -18.76
C TYR A 175 -19.24 3.30 -19.25
N ALA A 176 -19.30 2.06 -18.78
CA ALA A 176 -20.38 1.14 -19.13
C ALA A 176 -21.73 1.63 -18.64
N ASN A 177 -21.80 2.24 -17.46
CA ASN A 177 -23.03 2.83 -16.91
C ASN A 177 -23.57 3.94 -17.81
N GLU A 178 -22.73 4.83 -18.24
CA GLU A 178 -23.10 5.90 -19.17
C GLU A 178 -23.54 5.33 -20.52
N LYS A 179 -22.73 4.44 -21.09
CA LYS A 179 -22.98 3.84 -22.40
C LYS A 179 -24.29 3.05 -22.47
N TYR A 180 -24.62 2.32 -21.43
CA TYR A 180 -25.79 1.42 -21.38
C TYR A 180 -26.94 1.97 -20.54
N ASN A 181 -26.91 3.27 -20.20
CA ASN A 181 -27.96 3.96 -19.43
C ASN A 181 -28.36 3.21 -18.15
N GLY A 182 -27.38 2.67 -17.43
CA GLY A 182 -27.61 1.96 -16.17
C GLY A 182 -28.11 0.50 -16.32
N ASN A 183 -28.17 -0.06 -17.54
CA ASN A 183 -28.54 -1.46 -17.72
C ASN A 183 -27.45 -2.39 -17.19
N GLU A 184 -27.62 -2.89 -15.98
CA GLU A 184 -26.63 -3.74 -15.31
C GLU A 184 -26.25 -5.00 -16.08
N THR A 185 -27.18 -5.59 -16.85
CA THR A 185 -26.90 -6.80 -17.64
C THR A 185 -25.88 -6.50 -18.73
N GLU A 186 -26.05 -5.39 -19.44
CA GLU A 186 -25.15 -4.94 -20.49
C GLU A 186 -23.80 -4.46 -19.92
N MET A 187 -23.85 -3.72 -18.81
CA MET A 187 -22.65 -3.30 -18.08
C MET A 187 -21.79 -4.50 -17.65
N LYS A 188 -22.42 -5.51 -17.03
CA LYS A 188 -21.73 -6.75 -16.62
C LYS A 188 -21.18 -7.53 -17.82
N ALA A 189 -21.91 -7.56 -18.93
CA ALA A 189 -21.45 -8.18 -20.18
C ALA A 189 -20.22 -7.47 -20.76
N PHE A 190 -20.22 -6.12 -20.75
CA PHE A 190 -19.10 -5.30 -21.17
C PHE A 190 -17.85 -5.57 -20.32
N ILE A 191 -17.99 -5.50 -18.98
CA ILE A 191 -16.88 -5.77 -18.05
C ILE A 191 -16.33 -7.20 -18.25
N LYS A 192 -17.22 -8.18 -18.39
CA LYS A 192 -16.80 -9.56 -18.68
C LYS A 192 -16.00 -9.66 -19.98
N LYS A 193 -16.40 -8.94 -21.03
CA LYS A 193 -15.71 -8.91 -22.31
C LYS A 193 -14.35 -8.23 -22.20
N LEU A 194 -14.27 -7.11 -21.48
CA LEU A 194 -13.01 -6.42 -21.19
C LEU A 194 -12.04 -7.34 -20.45
N TYR A 195 -12.48 -7.98 -19.36
CA TYR A 195 -11.64 -8.86 -18.56
C TYR A 195 -11.25 -10.16 -19.25
N LYS A 196 -12.01 -10.60 -20.28
CA LYS A 196 -11.59 -11.71 -21.16
C LYS A 196 -10.29 -11.38 -21.91
N ASN A 197 -10.06 -10.12 -22.20
CA ASN A 197 -8.85 -9.64 -22.88
C ASN A 197 -7.69 -9.36 -21.91
N VAL A 198 -7.90 -9.49 -20.60
CA VAL A 198 -6.83 -9.30 -19.61
C VAL A 198 -5.90 -10.50 -19.62
N LEU A 199 -4.66 -10.27 -20.04
CA LEU A 199 -3.62 -11.29 -20.15
C LEU A 199 -2.83 -11.46 -18.84
N VAL A 200 -2.69 -10.37 -18.09
CA VAL A 200 -1.90 -10.34 -16.84
C VAL A 200 -2.63 -9.50 -15.81
N LEU A 201 -2.70 -10.04 -14.60
CA LEU A 201 -3.10 -9.34 -13.38
C LEU A 201 -1.85 -9.17 -12.49
N ASP A 202 -1.21 -8.02 -12.56
CA ASP A 202 -0.03 -7.71 -11.76
C ASP A 202 -0.41 -7.38 -10.30
N SER A 203 0.58 -7.43 -9.39
CA SER A 203 0.38 -7.09 -7.98
C SER A 203 0.15 -5.59 -7.75
N GLY A 204 0.66 -4.72 -8.62
CA GLY A 204 0.58 -3.25 -8.54
C GLY A 204 0.65 -2.56 -9.90
N ALA A 205 0.36 -1.26 -9.91
CA ALA A 205 0.30 -0.48 -11.16
C ALA A 205 1.66 -0.31 -11.84
N ARG A 206 2.77 -0.33 -11.07
CA ARG A 206 4.12 -0.15 -11.63
C ARG A 206 4.55 -1.31 -12.53
N GLY A 207 4.30 -2.55 -12.10
CA GLY A 207 4.67 -3.76 -12.86
C GLY A 207 4.02 -3.80 -14.23
N GLN A 208 2.73 -3.43 -14.33
CA GLN A 208 2.02 -3.40 -15.60
C GLN A 208 2.66 -2.44 -16.62
N CYS A 209 3.18 -1.29 -16.18
CA CYS A 209 3.81 -0.33 -17.09
C CYS A 209 5.07 -0.88 -17.76
N HIS A 210 5.83 -1.72 -17.07
CA HIS A 210 6.99 -2.39 -17.66
C HIS A 210 6.59 -3.38 -18.75
N LEU A 211 5.53 -4.16 -18.51
CA LEU A 211 5.04 -5.17 -19.47
C LEU A 211 4.48 -4.58 -20.77
N VAL A 212 3.98 -3.35 -20.75
CA VAL A 212 3.49 -2.67 -21.97
C VAL A 212 4.64 -2.15 -22.83
N ARG A 213 5.78 -1.80 -22.21
CA ARG A 213 6.96 -1.24 -22.89
C ARG A 213 7.79 -2.29 -23.63
N THR A 214 7.76 -3.55 -23.20
CA THR A 214 8.42 -4.68 -23.85
C THR A 214 7.56 -5.26 -24.96
#